data_5b924b78a85244e97d189d1bb9bf9b65
#
_entry.id   5b924b78a85244e97d189d1bb9bf9b65
#
_cell.length_a   1.000
_cell.length_b   1.000
_cell.length_c   1.000
_cell.angle_alpha   90.00
_cell.angle_beta   90.00
_cell.angle_gamma   90.00
#
_symmetry.space_group_name_H-M   'P 1'
#
loop_
_entity.id
_entity.type
_entity.pdbx_description
1 polymer ?
#
loop_
_entity_poly.entity_id
_entity_poly.type
_entity_poly.pdbx_seq_one_letter_code
_entity_poly.pdbx_strand_id
1 'polypeptide(L)'
;QKQKDLDKAQDQLKKDKDTFDKQAPTMAEAARNEKAEALQKRFIDLQQNFEKGRAELAQKENEEFQPIVTKMRGIITSIAQKEGFTMVFDAGGIDYAPDSLDLTAQLVRTYNEQNKVKAPSTAPAAAPAKKK
;
A
#
# COMPACT_ATOMS: atom_id res chain seq x y z
N GLN A 1 9.81 4.84 -6.81
CA GLN A 1 11.25 4.81 -7.11
C GLN A 1 11.97 3.69 -6.32
N LYS A 2 11.83 3.61 -4.99
CA LYS A 2 12.48 2.57 -4.15
C LYS A 2 12.21 1.14 -4.63
N GLN A 3 10.97 0.80 -5.01
CA GLN A 3 10.63 -0.52 -5.54
C GLN A 3 11.46 -0.86 -6.79
N LYS A 4 11.53 0.07 -7.75
CA LYS A 4 12.31 -0.13 -8.98
C LYS A 4 13.81 -0.31 -8.69
N ASP A 5 14.33 0.33 -7.68
CA ASP A 5 15.74 0.22 -7.31
C ASP A 5 16.01 -1.14 -6.63
N LEU A 6 15.07 -1.63 -5.81
CA LEU A 6 15.13 -2.98 -5.22
C LEU A 6 15.01 -4.08 -6.30
N ASP A 7 14.09 -3.93 -7.25
CA ASP A 7 13.91 -4.87 -8.35
C ASP A 7 15.20 -4.97 -9.20
N LYS A 8 15.83 -3.82 -9.51
CA LYS A 8 17.13 -3.80 -10.22
C LYS A 8 18.25 -4.46 -9.43
N ALA A 9 18.30 -4.23 -8.12
CA ALA A 9 19.30 -4.84 -7.25
C ALA A 9 19.11 -6.36 -7.18
N GLN A 10 17.87 -6.84 -7.17
CA GLN A 10 17.54 -8.26 -7.22
C GLN A 10 17.98 -8.90 -8.55
N ASP A 11 17.64 -8.25 -9.67
CA ASP A 11 18.03 -8.72 -10.99
C ASP A 11 19.56 -8.76 -11.15
N GLN A 12 20.26 -7.76 -10.61
CA GLN A 12 21.72 -7.74 -10.64
C GLN A 12 22.33 -8.85 -9.79
N LEU A 13 21.82 -9.06 -8.59
CA LEU A 13 22.29 -10.14 -7.71
C LEU A 13 22.10 -11.52 -8.35
N LYS A 14 20.98 -11.73 -9.05
CA LYS A 14 20.71 -12.96 -9.80
C LYS A 14 21.74 -13.17 -10.90
N LYS A 15 22.03 -12.14 -11.70
CA LYS A 15 23.04 -12.20 -12.76
C LYS A 15 24.44 -12.46 -12.21
N ASP A 16 24.78 -11.81 -11.10
CA ASP A 16 26.09 -11.99 -10.45
C ASP A 16 26.23 -13.43 -9.92
N LYS A 17 25.14 -13.98 -9.35
CA LYS A 17 25.10 -15.38 -8.92
C LYS A 17 25.24 -16.35 -10.08
N ASP A 18 24.48 -16.17 -11.16
CA ASP A 18 24.56 -17.01 -12.37
C ASP A 18 25.98 -16.98 -12.99
N THR A 19 26.62 -15.81 -12.95
CA THR A 19 27.99 -15.64 -13.42
C THR A 19 28.99 -16.35 -12.50
N PHE A 20 28.79 -16.22 -11.19
CA PHE A 20 29.61 -16.91 -10.19
C PHE A 20 29.50 -18.43 -10.34
N ASP A 21 28.30 -18.98 -10.45
CA ASP A 21 28.05 -20.42 -10.57
C ASP A 21 28.76 -21.02 -11.83
N LYS A 22 28.82 -20.25 -12.93
CA LYS A 22 29.55 -20.64 -14.15
C LYS A 22 31.07 -20.59 -14.01
N GLN A 23 31.57 -19.63 -13.24
CA GLN A 23 33.02 -19.40 -13.08
C GLN A 23 33.63 -20.16 -11.89
N ALA A 24 32.84 -20.48 -10.88
CA ALA A 24 33.31 -21.11 -9.65
C ALA A 24 34.17 -22.37 -9.84
N PRO A 25 33.88 -23.29 -10.82
CA PRO A 25 34.70 -24.47 -11.02
C PRO A 25 36.13 -24.19 -11.50
N THR A 26 36.34 -23.02 -12.11
CA THR A 26 37.66 -22.64 -12.67
C THR A 26 38.41 -21.62 -11.84
N MET A 27 37.81 -21.17 -10.75
CA MET A 27 38.40 -20.15 -9.85
C MET A 27 39.32 -20.78 -8.81
N ALA A 28 40.34 -20.04 -8.42
CA ALA A 28 41.13 -20.36 -7.23
C ALA A 28 40.24 -20.31 -5.98
N GLU A 29 40.51 -21.19 -5.01
CA GLU A 29 39.69 -21.39 -3.84
C GLU A 29 39.49 -20.07 -3.04
N ALA A 30 40.57 -19.30 -2.83
CA ALA A 30 40.48 -18.01 -2.14
C ALA A 30 39.55 -17.02 -2.84
N ALA A 31 39.67 -16.88 -4.17
CA ALA A 31 38.84 -15.99 -4.96
C ALA A 31 37.34 -16.43 -5.01
N ARG A 32 37.14 -17.76 -5.01
CA ARG A 32 35.78 -18.32 -4.93
C ARG A 32 35.11 -18.02 -3.60
N ASN A 33 35.84 -18.21 -2.50
CA ASN A 33 35.33 -17.94 -1.16
C ASN A 33 35.02 -16.45 -0.99
N GLU A 34 35.91 -15.56 -1.40
CA GLU A 34 35.68 -14.11 -1.35
C GLU A 34 34.43 -13.69 -2.13
N LYS A 35 34.26 -14.21 -3.37
CA LYS A 35 33.06 -13.91 -4.16
C LYS A 35 31.78 -14.49 -3.56
N ALA A 36 31.84 -15.69 -3.00
CA ALA A 36 30.70 -16.31 -2.34
C ALA A 36 30.25 -15.48 -1.13
N GLU A 37 31.20 -15.05 -0.29
CA GLU A 37 30.91 -14.17 0.85
C GLU A 37 30.32 -12.82 0.41
N ALA A 38 30.87 -12.22 -0.64
CA ALA A 38 30.36 -10.96 -1.19
C ALA A 38 28.92 -11.10 -1.72
N LEU A 39 28.59 -12.20 -2.40
CA LEU A 39 27.23 -12.49 -2.86
C LEU A 39 26.28 -12.73 -1.67
N GLN A 40 26.72 -13.48 -0.69
CA GLN A 40 25.94 -13.73 0.54
C GLN A 40 25.62 -12.42 1.28
N LYS A 41 26.63 -11.56 1.44
CA LYS A 41 26.42 -10.24 2.04
C LYS A 41 25.42 -9.40 1.27
N ARG A 42 25.55 -9.32 -0.05
CA ARG A 42 24.60 -8.59 -0.90
C ARG A 42 23.18 -9.13 -0.81
N PHE A 43 23.02 -10.44 -0.70
CA PHE A 43 21.72 -11.08 -0.51
C PHE A 43 21.09 -10.65 0.81
N ILE A 44 21.84 -10.67 1.91
CA ILE A 44 21.38 -10.24 3.23
C ILE A 44 21.01 -8.74 3.21
N ASP A 45 21.89 -7.91 2.65
CA ASP A 45 21.64 -6.47 2.52
C ASP A 45 20.38 -6.19 1.71
N LEU A 46 20.16 -6.94 0.64
CA LEU A 46 18.94 -6.80 -0.18
C LEU A 46 17.70 -7.18 0.60
N GLN A 47 17.70 -8.29 1.33
CA GLN A 47 16.58 -8.68 2.20
C GLN A 47 16.26 -7.59 3.24
N GLN A 48 17.28 -7.10 3.94
CA GLN A 48 17.09 -6.03 4.94
C GLN A 48 16.51 -4.76 4.31
N ASN A 49 16.97 -4.40 3.10
CA ASN A 49 16.45 -3.23 2.38
C ASN A 49 15.00 -3.43 1.94
N PHE A 50 14.60 -4.65 1.56
CA PHE A 50 13.20 -4.98 1.28
C PHE A 50 12.31 -4.82 2.51
N GLU A 51 12.72 -5.41 3.63
CA GLU A 51 11.95 -5.32 4.88
C GLU A 51 11.84 -3.88 5.38
N LYS A 52 12.96 -3.15 5.36
CA LYS A 52 12.98 -1.73 5.69
C LYS A 52 12.08 -0.91 4.76
N GLY A 53 12.12 -1.18 3.46
CA GLY A 53 11.27 -0.49 2.48
C GLY A 53 9.79 -0.75 2.72
N ARG A 54 9.41 -1.98 3.08
CA ARG A 54 8.02 -2.35 3.43
C ARG A 54 7.57 -1.65 4.72
N ALA A 55 8.41 -1.64 5.74
CA ALA A 55 8.11 -0.98 7.01
C ALA A 55 7.93 0.54 6.83
N GLU A 56 8.84 1.18 6.08
CA GLU A 56 8.74 2.60 5.76
C GLU A 56 7.48 2.95 4.96
N LEU A 57 7.10 2.07 4.01
CA LEU A 57 5.88 2.26 3.23
C LEU A 57 4.64 2.17 4.13
N ALA A 58 4.55 1.11 4.94
CA ALA A 58 3.44 0.92 5.86
C ALA A 58 3.33 2.07 6.88
N GLN A 59 4.46 2.58 7.37
CA GLN A 59 4.47 3.74 8.25
C GLN A 59 3.94 4.98 7.53
N LYS A 60 4.41 5.27 6.32
CA LYS A 60 3.93 6.42 5.53
C LYS A 60 2.47 6.31 5.17
N GLU A 61 2.00 5.12 4.77
CA GLU A 61 0.58 4.89 4.52
C GLU A 61 -0.25 5.21 5.77
N ASN A 62 0.19 4.75 6.94
CA ASN A 62 -0.50 5.04 8.19
C ASN A 62 -0.47 6.54 8.55
N GLU A 63 0.69 7.20 8.40
CA GLU A 63 0.83 8.64 8.64
C GLU A 63 -0.08 9.49 7.73
N GLU A 64 -0.23 9.11 6.47
CA GLU A 64 -1.12 9.79 5.51
C GLU A 64 -2.59 9.45 5.73
N PHE A 65 -2.88 8.22 6.18
CA PHE A 65 -4.26 7.75 6.36
C PHE A 65 -4.90 8.27 7.65
N GLN A 66 -4.14 8.35 8.75
CA GLN A 66 -4.66 8.77 10.05
C GLN A 66 -5.33 10.15 10.05
N PRO A 67 -4.77 11.19 9.43
CA PRO A 67 -5.44 12.49 9.33
C PRO A 67 -6.77 12.43 8.57
N ILE A 68 -6.84 11.59 7.52
CA ILE A 68 -8.06 11.40 6.73
C ILE A 68 -9.14 10.75 7.59
N VAL A 69 -8.81 9.65 8.26
CA VAL A 69 -9.73 8.94 9.17
C VAL A 69 -10.24 9.87 10.27
N THR A 70 -9.36 10.67 10.87
CA THR A 70 -9.72 11.62 11.93
C THR A 70 -10.71 12.67 11.42
N LYS A 71 -10.48 13.23 10.23
CA LYS A 71 -11.40 14.17 9.60
C LYS A 71 -12.74 13.52 9.26
N MET A 72 -12.73 12.31 8.72
CA MET A 72 -13.95 11.56 8.39
C MET A 72 -14.78 11.28 9.64
N ARG A 73 -14.14 10.92 10.75
CA ARG A 73 -14.83 10.75 12.05
C ARG A 73 -15.49 12.03 12.54
N GLY A 74 -14.85 13.17 12.39
CA GLY A 74 -15.45 14.47 12.73
C GLY A 74 -16.67 14.80 11.86
N ILE A 75 -16.59 14.50 10.56
CA ILE A 75 -17.69 14.72 9.62
C ILE A 75 -18.87 13.80 9.94
N ILE A 76 -18.62 12.49 10.15
CA ILE A 76 -19.70 11.54 10.44
C ILE A 76 -20.41 11.88 11.77
N THR A 77 -19.64 12.32 12.77
CA THR A 77 -20.24 12.81 14.04
C THR A 77 -21.16 13.99 13.80
N SER A 78 -20.74 14.95 12.97
CA SER A 78 -21.56 16.12 12.62
C SER A 78 -22.82 15.74 11.85
N ILE A 79 -22.74 14.80 10.91
CA ILE A 79 -23.90 14.28 10.17
C ILE A 79 -24.85 13.58 11.15
N ALA A 80 -24.34 12.69 12.00
CA ALA A 80 -25.14 11.94 12.97
C ALA A 80 -25.92 12.88 13.91
N GLN A 81 -25.27 13.90 14.43
CA GLN A 81 -25.90 14.90 15.30
C GLN A 81 -27.01 15.69 14.58
N LYS A 82 -26.76 16.10 13.33
CA LYS A 82 -27.72 16.89 12.56
C LYS A 82 -28.97 16.09 12.17
N GLU A 83 -28.78 14.80 11.85
CA GLU A 83 -29.84 13.91 11.38
C GLU A 83 -30.49 13.10 12.51
N GLY A 84 -30.00 13.25 13.75
CA GLY A 84 -30.59 12.61 14.92
C GLY A 84 -30.23 11.13 15.07
N PHE A 85 -29.17 10.66 14.45
CA PHE A 85 -28.69 9.30 14.66
C PHE A 85 -28.10 9.16 16.08
N THR A 86 -28.48 8.11 16.76
CA THR A 86 -27.94 7.78 18.11
C THR A 86 -26.65 7.00 18.03
N MET A 87 -26.45 6.23 16.96
CA MET A 87 -25.26 5.41 16.71
C MET A 87 -24.98 5.34 15.21
N VAL A 88 -23.70 5.26 14.85
CA VAL A 88 -23.22 4.96 13.49
C VAL A 88 -22.20 3.85 13.59
N PHE A 89 -22.32 2.85 12.74
CA PHE A 89 -21.46 1.68 12.70
C PHE A 89 -20.73 1.59 11.37
N ASP A 90 -19.58 0.92 11.36
CA ASP A 90 -18.91 0.50 10.16
C ASP A 90 -19.71 -0.62 9.49
N ALA A 91 -19.92 -0.52 8.17
CA ALA A 91 -20.69 -1.50 7.40
C ALA A 91 -20.09 -2.91 7.43
N GLY A 92 -18.77 -3.05 7.68
CA GLY A 92 -18.10 -4.36 7.73
C GLY A 92 -18.56 -5.27 8.86
N GLY A 93 -19.31 -4.76 9.85
CA GLY A 93 -19.88 -5.53 10.95
C GLY A 93 -21.40 -5.68 10.90
N ILE A 94 -22.04 -5.30 9.79
CA ILE A 94 -23.50 -5.31 9.64
C ILE A 94 -23.89 -6.25 8.50
N ASP A 95 -24.69 -7.27 8.81
CA ASP A 95 -25.16 -8.23 7.80
C ASP A 95 -26.22 -7.64 6.86
N TYR A 96 -27.02 -6.70 7.35
CA TYR A 96 -28.06 -6.02 6.56
C TYR A 96 -28.36 -4.63 7.11
N ALA A 97 -28.42 -3.66 6.21
CA ALA A 97 -29.00 -2.35 6.46
C ALA A 97 -29.71 -1.86 5.18
N PRO A 98 -30.83 -1.15 5.28
CA PRO A 98 -31.45 -0.52 4.10
C PRO A 98 -30.53 0.61 3.58
N ASP A 99 -30.52 0.80 2.26
CA ASP A 99 -29.69 1.82 1.55
C ASP A 99 -29.92 3.25 2.09
N SER A 100 -31.11 3.52 2.63
CA SER A 100 -31.46 4.81 3.23
C SER A 100 -30.68 5.16 4.50
N LEU A 101 -30.04 4.17 5.12
CA LEU A 101 -29.17 4.34 6.29
C LEU A 101 -27.67 4.40 5.94
N ASP A 102 -27.33 4.24 4.66
CA ASP A 102 -25.94 4.33 4.21
C ASP A 102 -25.51 5.78 4.05
N LEU A 103 -24.67 6.24 4.98
CA LEU A 103 -24.12 7.60 5.01
C LEU A 103 -22.83 7.76 4.20
N THR A 104 -22.34 6.71 3.57
CA THR A 104 -21.03 6.71 2.89
C THR A 104 -20.95 7.79 1.80
N ALA A 105 -21.95 7.88 0.94
CA ALA A 105 -21.96 8.86 -0.15
C ALA A 105 -21.99 10.30 0.37
N GLN A 106 -22.76 10.55 1.44
CA GLN A 106 -22.85 11.86 2.09
C GLN A 106 -21.54 12.24 2.79
N LEU A 107 -20.93 11.29 3.49
CA LEU A 107 -19.62 11.45 4.14
C LEU A 107 -18.54 11.83 3.11
N VAL A 108 -18.43 11.08 2.02
CA VAL A 108 -17.45 11.32 0.95
C VAL A 108 -17.66 12.69 0.31
N ARG A 109 -18.90 13.07 0.00
CA ARG A 109 -19.23 14.37 -0.56
C ARG A 109 -18.79 15.49 0.38
N THR A 110 -19.21 15.42 1.65
CA THR A 110 -18.88 16.43 2.65
C THR A 110 -17.36 16.56 2.88
N TYR A 111 -16.66 15.41 2.89
CA TYR A 111 -15.21 15.40 3.01
C TYR A 111 -14.54 16.12 1.82
N ASN A 112 -14.97 15.84 0.59
CA ASN A 112 -14.43 16.46 -0.61
C ASN A 112 -14.69 17.96 -0.69
N GLU A 113 -15.88 18.39 -0.27
CA GLU A 113 -16.24 19.81 -0.19
C GLU A 113 -15.38 20.56 0.84
N GLN A 114 -15.16 19.98 2.00
CA GLN A 114 -14.35 20.61 3.06
C GLN A 114 -12.85 20.62 2.75
N ASN A 115 -12.34 19.62 2.04
CA ASN A 115 -10.92 19.48 1.77
C ASN A 115 -10.50 19.91 0.35
N LYS A 116 -11.42 20.47 -0.46
CA LYS A 116 -11.17 20.94 -1.84
C LYS A 116 -10.34 19.94 -2.67
N VAL A 117 -10.63 18.67 -2.54
CA VAL A 117 -9.98 17.65 -3.34
C VAL A 117 -10.42 17.87 -4.79
N LYS A 118 -9.50 18.29 -5.64
CA LYS A 118 -9.69 18.32 -7.09
C LYS A 118 -9.86 16.87 -7.52
N ALA A 119 -11.09 16.46 -7.83
CA ALA A 119 -11.35 15.10 -8.29
C ALA A 119 -10.41 14.76 -9.45
N PRO A 120 -9.74 13.61 -9.45
CA PRO A 120 -9.04 13.15 -10.65
C PRO A 120 -10.11 12.97 -11.74
N SER A 121 -9.89 13.59 -12.88
CA SER A 121 -10.80 13.70 -14.04
C SER A 121 -11.07 12.36 -14.75
N THR A 122 -10.91 11.21 -14.11
CA THR A 122 -11.17 9.89 -14.73
C THR A 122 -11.63 8.88 -13.67
N ALA A 123 -12.91 8.94 -13.32
CA ALA A 123 -13.59 7.74 -12.83
C ALA A 123 -14.29 7.07 -14.02
N PRO A 124 -14.02 5.81 -14.35
CA PRO A 124 -14.84 5.08 -15.30
C PRO A 124 -16.24 4.93 -14.69
N ALA A 125 -17.24 5.40 -15.43
CA ALA A 125 -18.64 5.23 -15.08
C ALA A 125 -18.93 3.75 -14.81
N ALA A 126 -19.41 3.44 -13.61
CA ALA A 126 -19.96 2.13 -13.30
C ALA A 126 -21.13 1.86 -14.26
N ALA A 127 -20.97 0.84 -15.10
CA ALA A 127 -22.01 0.41 -16.03
C ALA A 127 -23.24 -0.08 -15.24
N PRO A 128 -24.47 0.25 -15.65
CA PRO A 128 -25.68 -0.20 -14.96
C PRO A 128 -25.81 -1.72 -15.09
N ALA A 129 -25.94 -2.40 -13.95
CA ALA A 129 -26.24 -3.82 -13.90
C ALA A 129 -27.58 -4.08 -14.59
N LYS A 130 -27.55 -4.84 -15.69
CA LYS A 130 -28.77 -5.33 -16.37
C LYS A 130 -29.48 -6.31 -15.45
N LYS A 131 -30.70 -5.93 -15.04
CA LYS A 131 -31.69 -6.86 -14.48
C LYS A 131 -32.06 -7.93 -15.51
N LYS A 132 -31.93 -9.18 -15.12
CA LYS A 132 -32.73 -10.30 -15.59
C LYS A 132 -33.33 -11.00 -14.40
#